data_9e5b11b00f088bae4d1e63cccb484608
#
_entry.id   9e5b11b00f088bae4d1e63cccb484608
#
_cell.length_a   1.000
_cell.length_b   1.000
_cell.length_c   1.000
_cell.angle_alpha   90.00
_cell.angle_beta   90.00
_cell.angle_gamma   90.00
#
_symmetry.space_group_name_H-M   'P 1'
#
loop_
_entity.id
_entity.type
_entity.pdbx_description
1 polymer ?
#
loop_
_entity_poly.entity_id
_entity_poly.type
_entity_poly.pdbx_seq_one_letter_code
_entity_poly.pdbx_strand_id
1 'polypeptide(L)'
;MKDSGMPSDVLRRNNVKTFGAGTQPMLFAHGFGCDQNMWRFVAPAFADDYRIVLFDYVGSGKSDLSAYDANRYSTLDGYAQDVLDVVHALDLRDVIFVGHSVSSMVGVLAANQEPDRFAKLIMIGPSPRYMNEAPDYTGGFERSDIEGLFETMDKNYIGWANFLAPAIMKNPEHPELGEELAQSFCSTDPVIARRFAEATFLSDNRADLERLQVPALVLQCSDDMIAPNAVGEYVHRRTPRSTLRVMKATGHCPHMSAPEETIALIRDYLGSGGTV
;
A
#
# COMPACT_ATOMS: atom_id res chain seq x y z
N MET A 1 14.62 10.17 24.14
CA MET A 1 15.10 8.78 23.96
C MET A 1 13.99 8.06 23.21
N LYS A 2 14.23 7.62 21.96
CA LYS A 2 13.26 6.81 21.21
C LYS A 2 13.25 5.43 21.89
N ASP A 3 12.10 5.06 22.43
CA ASP A 3 11.86 3.72 22.97
C ASP A 3 11.84 2.75 21.78
N SER A 4 13.01 2.24 21.42
CA SER A 4 13.14 1.17 20.45
C SER A 4 12.70 -0.11 21.17
N GLY A 5 11.43 -0.46 21.06
CA GLY A 5 10.89 -1.72 21.55
C GLY A 5 11.80 -2.89 21.17
N MET A 6 11.87 -3.93 22.00
CA MET A 6 12.63 -5.14 21.68
C MET A 6 12.18 -5.67 20.31
N PRO A 7 13.09 -6.19 19.45
CA PRO A 7 12.74 -6.73 18.14
C PRO A 7 11.54 -7.68 18.16
N SER A 8 11.43 -8.55 19.16
CA SER A 8 10.29 -9.45 19.36
C SER A 8 8.96 -8.72 19.56
N ASP A 9 8.97 -7.52 20.15
CA ASP A 9 7.76 -6.75 20.42
C ASP A 9 7.22 -6.13 19.13
N VAL A 10 8.10 -5.65 18.24
CA VAL A 10 7.70 -5.14 16.91
C VAL A 10 7.10 -6.26 16.07
N LEU A 11 7.74 -7.44 16.04
CA LEU A 11 7.26 -8.56 15.24
C LEU A 11 5.87 -9.03 15.67
N ARG A 12 5.61 -9.05 16.98
CA ARG A 12 4.29 -9.37 17.54
C ARG A 12 3.30 -8.23 17.27
N ARG A 13 3.69 -6.97 17.54
CA ARG A 13 2.87 -5.78 17.36
C ARG A 13 2.30 -5.68 15.95
N ASN A 14 3.14 -5.91 14.95
CA ASN A 14 2.79 -5.82 13.53
C ASN A 14 2.43 -7.18 12.92
N ASN A 15 2.17 -8.23 13.71
CA ASN A 15 1.83 -9.57 13.22
C ASN A 15 2.73 -10.04 12.06
N VAL A 16 4.04 -9.85 12.22
CA VAL A 16 5.01 -10.12 11.15
C VAL A 16 5.13 -11.62 10.87
N LYS A 17 5.10 -11.99 9.59
CA LYS A 17 5.34 -13.35 9.10
C LYS A 17 6.49 -13.34 8.11
N THR A 18 7.35 -14.35 8.19
CA THR A 18 8.45 -14.52 7.25
C THR A 18 8.48 -15.95 6.71
N PHE A 19 8.74 -16.08 5.41
CA PHE A 19 8.93 -17.36 4.74
C PHE A 19 9.74 -17.16 3.46
N GLY A 20 10.06 -18.26 2.77
CA GLY A 20 10.82 -18.25 1.51
C GLY A 20 12.27 -18.66 1.72
N ALA A 21 12.91 -19.09 0.63
CA ALA A 21 14.24 -19.68 0.62
C ALA A 21 15.37 -18.68 0.29
N GLY A 22 15.02 -17.54 -0.34
CA GLY A 22 15.98 -16.51 -0.72
C GLY A 22 16.53 -15.71 0.45
N THR A 23 17.59 -14.96 0.21
CA THR A 23 18.23 -14.10 1.21
C THR A 23 17.79 -12.65 1.10
N GLN A 24 17.53 -12.16 -0.13
CA GLN A 24 17.08 -10.78 -0.34
C GLN A 24 15.63 -10.63 0.14
N PRO A 25 15.35 -9.66 1.04
CA PRO A 25 14.00 -9.46 1.56
C PRO A 25 13.08 -8.81 0.53
N MET A 26 11.85 -9.36 0.43
CA MET A 26 10.73 -8.76 -0.26
C MET A 26 9.62 -8.51 0.75
N LEU A 27 9.37 -7.23 1.07
CA LEU A 27 8.44 -6.77 2.11
C LEU A 27 7.16 -6.28 1.47
N PHE A 28 6.04 -6.88 1.83
CA PHE A 28 4.72 -6.57 1.28
C PHE A 28 3.88 -5.78 2.28
N ALA A 29 3.34 -4.65 1.82
CA ALA A 29 2.52 -3.74 2.61
C ALA A 29 1.13 -3.58 1.99
N HIS A 30 0.10 -3.86 2.76
CA HIS A 30 -1.31 -3.85 2.33
C HIS A 30 -1.89 -2.43 2.23
N GLY A 31 -2.99 -2.29 1.48
CA GLY A 31 -3.73 -1.04 1.34
C GLY A 31 -4.65 -0.73 2.53
N PHE A 32 -5.35 0.41 2.42
CA PHE A 32 -6.36 0.84 3.38
C PHE A 32 -7.46 -0.22 3.56
N GLY A 33 -7.86 -0.45 4.82
CA GLY A 33 -8.93 -1.39 5.17
C GLY A 33 -8.61 -2.87 4.96
N CYS A 34 -7.35 -3.19 4.72
CA CYS A 34 -6.88 -4.53 4.39
C CYS A 34 -5.91 -5.08 5.44
N ASP A 35 -5.45 -6.30 5.22
CA ASP A 35 -4.40 -6.95 5.98
C ASP A 35 -3.43 -7.72 5.07
N GLN A 36 -2.40 -8.32 5.65
CA GLN A 36 -1.40 -9.08 4.90
C GLN A 36 -1.94 -10.27 4.10
N ASN A 37 -3.16 -10.76 4.40
CA ASN A 37 -3.76 -11.87 3.68
C ASN A 37 -4.10 -11.55 2.21
N MET A 38 -4.24 -10.27 1.87
CA MET A 38 -4.42 -9.85 0.47
C MET A 38 -3.28 -10.30 -0.45
N TRP A 39 -2.10 -10.51 0.09
CA TRP A 39 -0.91 -10.91 -0.66
C TRP A 39 -0.80 -12.42 -0.93
N ARG A 40 -1.77 -13.23 -0.45
CA ARG A 40 -1.74 -14.70 -0.53
C ARG A 40 -1.62 -15.29 -1.94
N PHE A 41 -2.07 -14.54 -2.95
CA PHE A 41 -1.97 -14.98 -4.35
C PHE A 41 -0.68 -14.52 -5.03
N VAL A 42 -0.02 -13.51 -4.51
CA VAL A 42 1.17 -12.92 -5.14
C VAL A 42 2.46 -13.27 -4.39
N ALA A 43 2.50 -13.07 -3.07
CA ALA A 43 3.73 -13.24 -2.29
C ALA A 43 4.34 -14.65 -2.38
N PRO A 44 3.57 -15.76 -2.36
CA PRO A 44 4.14 -17.10 -2.47
C PRO A 44 4.90 -17.36 -3.79
N ALA A 45 4.53 -16.66 -4.87
CA ALA A 45 5.20 -16.81 -6.16
C ALA A 45 6.67 -16.37 -6.17
N PHE A 46 7.09 -15.60 -5.16
CA PHE A 46 8.46 -15.11 -5.01
C PHE A 46 9.26 -15.85 -3.93
N ALA A 47 8.65 -16.83 -3.25
CA ALA A 47 9.23 -17.47 -2.07
C ALA A 47 10.47 -18.35 -2.38
N ASP A 48 10.63 -18.83 -3.61
CA ASP A 48 11.81 -19.62 -4.00
C ASP A 48 13.05 -18.72 -4.11
N ASP A 49 12.89 -17.46 -4.53
CA ASP A 49 13.97 -16.54 -4.85
C ASP A 49 14.24 -15.52 -3.76
N TYR A 50 13.22 -15.20 -2.93
CA TYR A 50 13.26 -14.10 -1.95
C TYR A 50 12.88 -14.56 -0.55
N ARG A 51 13.36 -13.81 0.46
CA ARG A 51 12.85 -13.88 1.82
C ARG A 51 11.62 -13.00 1.91
N ILE A 52 10.45 -13.61 1.96
CA ILE A 52 9.16 -12.90 2.02
C ILE A 52 8.92 -12.41 3.44
N VAL A 53 8.51 -11.15 3.56
CA VAL A 53 8.08 -10.53 4.81
C VAL A 53 6.70 -9.95 4.61
N LEU A 54 5.72 -10.43 5.39
CA LEU A 54 4.37 -9.91 5.47
C LEU A 54 4.16 -9.28 6.84
N PHE A 55 3.39 -8.22 6.93
CA PHE A 55 3.03 -7.60 8.21
C PHE A 55 1.68 -6.88 8.11
N ASP A 56 1.09 -6.60 9.25
CA ASP A 56 -0.08 -5.73 9.38
C ASP A 56 0.35 -4.41 10.01
N TYR A 57 -0.13 -3.28 9.47
CA TYR A 57 -0.02 -2.01 10.16
C TYR A 57 -0.75 -2.07 11.50
N VAL A 58 -0.24 -1.37 12.52
CA VAL A 58 -0.97 -1.26 13.78
C VAL A 58 -2.34 -0.62 13.54
N GLY A 59 -3.39 -1.30 14.01
CA GLY A 59 -4.77 -0.94 13.72
C GLY A 59 -5.43 -1.77 12.61
N SER A 60 -4.68 -2.64 11.94
CA SER A 60 -5.18 -3.50 10.87
C SER A 60 -4.93 -4.98 11.16
N GLY A 61 -5.73 -5.85 10.56
CA GLY A 61 -5.55 -7.29 10.59
C GLY A 61 -5.43 -7.89 11.99
N LYS A 62 -4.33 -8.60 12.24
CA LYS A 62 -4.01 -9.23 13.53
C LYS A 62 -2.90 -8.50 14.29
N SER A 63 -2.67 -7.23 13.98
CA SER A 63 -1.77 -6.37 14.74
C SER A 63 -2.25 -6.17 16.18
N ASP A 64 -1.34 -5.79 17.06
CA ASP A 64 -1.68 -5.48 18.45
C ASP A 64 -2.40 -4.12 18.54
N LEU A 65 -3.73 -4.13 18.64
CA LEU A 65 -4.54 -2.92 18.71
C LEU A 65 -4.23 -2.06 19.95
N SER A 66 -3.70 -2.65 21.03
CA SER A 66 -3.30 -1.88 22.22
C SER A 66 -2.13 -0.93 21.97
N ALA A 67 -1.38 -1.15 20.88
CA ALA A 67 -0.29 -0.29 20.44
C ALA A 67 -0.74 0.88 19.56
N TYR A 68 -2.03 0.99 19.24
CA TYR A 68 -2.54 2.07 18.41
C TYR A 68 -2.48 3.42 19.14
N ASP A 69 -1.77 4.37 18.57
CA ASP A 69 -1.71 5.76 19.03
C ASP A 69 -2.25 6.69 17.94
N ALA A 70 -3.36 7.35 18.23
CA ALA A 70 -4.02 8.26 17.29
C ALA A 70 -3.15 9.44 16.82
N ASN A 71 -2.18 9.88 17.63
CA ASN A 71 -1.24 10.93 17.23
C ASN A 71 -0.18 10.39 16.27
N ARG A 72 0.37 9.18 16.55
CA ARG A 72 1.33 8.51 15.67
C ARG A 72 0.74 8.25 14.29
N TYR A 73 -0.50 7.77 14.22
CA TYR A 73 -1.18 7.39 12.98
C TYR A 73 -2.07 8.48 12.39
N SER A 74 -1.86 9.74 12.78
CA SER A 74 -2.58 10.89 12.20
C SER A 74 -2.14 11.25 10.77
N THR A 75 -0.94 10.81 10.36
CA THR A 75 -0.38 10.98 9.02
C THR A 75 0.24 9.68 8.54
N LEU A 76 0.62 9.61 7.25
CA LEU A 76 1.29 8.44 6.68
C LEU A 76 2.69 8.19 7.27
N ASP A 77 3.30 9.17 7.94
CA ASP A 77 4.60 8.99 8.60
C ASP A 77 4.55 7.93 9.72
N GLY A 78 3.44 7.83 10.45
CA GLY A 78 3.26 6.79 11.46
C GLY A 78 3.28 5.38 10.87
N TYR A 79 2.69 5.22 9.70
CA TYR A 79 2.69 3.95 8.94
C TYR A 79 4.07 3.69 8.31
N ALA A 80 4.76 4.71 7.82
CA ALA A 80 6.14 4.59 7.36
C ALA A 80 7.09 4.16 8.50
N GLN A 81 6.84 4.65 9.72
CA GLN A 81 7.58 4.20 10.88
C GLN A 81 7.32 2.73 11.23
N ASP A 82 6.11 2.18 11.02
CA ASP A 82 5.86 0.75 11.17
C ASP A 82 6.69 -0.08 10.19
N VAL A 83 6.81 0.38 8.93
CA VAL A 83 7.70 -0.26 7.93
C VAL A 83 9.14 -0.26 8.42
N LEU A 84 9.66 0.89 8.87
CA LEU A 84 11.03 1.02 9.35
C LEU A 84 11.27 0.20 10.63
N ASP A 85 10.30 0.16 11.55
CA ASP A 85 10.38 -0.67 12.75
C ASP A 85 10.53 -2.16 12.39
N VAL A 86 9.76 -2.67 11.40
CA VAL A 86 9.87 -4.04 10.90
C VAL A 86 11.22 -4.27 10.22
N VAL A 87 11.67 -3.33 9.37
CA VAL A 87 12.98 -3.38 8.71
C VAL A 87 14.11 -3.47 9.73
N HIS A 88 14.06 -2.69 10.79
CA HIS A 88 15.05 -2.70 11.87
C HIS A 88 14.96 -3.98 12.72
N ALA A 89 13.77 -4.40 13.12
CA ALA A 89 13.57 -5.58 13.96
C ALA A 89 14.09 -6.87 13.33
N LEU A 90 14.08 -6.96 11.99
CA LEU A 90 14.59 -8.08 11.21
C LEU A 90 15.99 -7.83 10.61
N ASP A 91 16.60 -6.65 10.88
CA ASP A 91 17.83 -6.13 10.25
C ASP A 91 17.84 -6.31 8.72
N LEU A 92 16.76 -5.92 8.06
CA LEU A 92 16.63 -6.06 6.62
C LEU A 92 17.51 -5.02 5.91
N ARG A 93 18.14 -5.45 4.81
CA ARG A 93 18.91 -4.62 3.89
C ARG A 93 18.57 -5.01 2.46
N ASP A 94 18.80 -4.10 1.52
CA ASP A 94 18.46 -4.31 0.11
C ASP A 94 17.00 -4.74 -0.10
N VAL A 95 16.07 -4.12 0.68
CA VAL A 95 14.66 -4.47 0.69
C VAL A 95 14.01 -4.13 -0.65
N ILE A 96 13.34 -5.11 -1.25
CA ILE A 96 12.35 -4.86 -2.28
C ILE A 96 11.01 -4.64 -1.58
N PHE A 97 10.54 -3.38 -1.58
CA PHE A 97 9.27 -3.04 -0.95
C PHE A 97 8.15 -3.10 -1.98
N VAL A 98 7.08 -3.81 -1.66
CA VAL A 98 5.87 -3.95 -2.49
C VAL A 98 4.69 -3.34 -1.75
N GLY A 99 4.25 -2.17 -2.19
CA GLY A 99 3.15 -1.43 -1.57
C GLY A 99 1.94 -1.33 -2.47
N HIS A 100 0.76 -1.66 -1.93
CA HIS A 100 -0.52 -1.46 -2.60
C HIS A 100 -1.17 -0.16 -2.15
N SER A 101 -1.68 0.63 -3.11
CA SER A 101 -2.48 1.83 -2.84
C SER A 101 -1.71 2.82 -1.94
N VAL A 102 -2.29 3.23 -0.81
CA VAL A 102 -1.66 4.12 0.20
C VAL A 102 -0.26 3.64 0.62
N SER A 103 -0.03 2.32 0.67
CA SER A 103 1.27 1.77 1.03
C SER A 103 2.36 2.08 0.00
N SER A 104 2.02 2.45 -1.22
CA SER A 104 2.99 2.99 -2.17
C SER A 104 3.64 4.27 -1.63
N MET A 105 2.84 5.18 -1.09
CA MET A 105 3.37 6.42 -0.49
C MET A 105 4.03 6.17 0.87
N VAL A 106 3.50 5.25 1.66
CA VAL A 106 4.19 4.81 2.89
C VAL A 106 5.60 4.28 2.58
N GLY A 107 5.75 3.49 1.50
CA GLY A 107 7.06 3.03 1.03
C GLY A 107 7.99 4.16 0.57
N VAL A 108 7.45 5.16 -0.14
CA VAL A 108 8.19 6.36 -0.54
C VAL A 108 8.69 7.12 0.69
N LEU A 109 7.84 7.34 1.69
CA LEU A 109 8.21 8.02 2.93
C LEU A 109 9.28 7.25 3.71
N ALA A 110 9.15 5.93 3.84
CA ALA A 110 10.13 5.08 4.50
C ALA A 110 11.48 5.10 3.76
N ALA A 111 11.47 4.95 2.43
CA ALA A 111 12.69 4.97 1.62
C ALA A 111 13.36 6.36 1.59
N ASN A 112 12.60 7.45 1.68
CA ASN A 112 13.17 8.80 1.79
C ASN A 112 13.83 9.04 3.15
N GLN A 113 13.40 8.36 4.21
CA GLN A 113 14.01 8.43 5.54
C GLN A 113 15.28 7.58 5.63
N GLU A 114 15.27 6.36 5.07
CA GLU A 114 16.40 5.43 5.13
C GLU A 114 16.67 4.78 3.76
N PRO A 115 17.15 5.54 2.76
CA PRO A 115 17.31 5.04 1.38
C PRO A 115 18.25 3.83 1.28
N ASP A 116 19.26 3.74 2.13
CA ASP A 116 20.24 2.65 2.13
C ASP A 116 19.66 1.29 2.56
N ARG A 117 18.44 1.26 3.07
CA ARG A 117 17.75 0.02 3.42
C ARG A 117 17.01 -0.60 2.25
N PHE A 118 16.67 0.19 1.22
CA PHE A 118 15.78 -0.23 0.14
C PHE A 118 16.54 -0.36 -1.18
N ALA A 119 16.38 -1.49 -1.85
CA ALA A 119 16.92 -1.71 -3.19
C ALA A 119 15.96 -1.23 -4.28
N LYS A 120 14.66 -1.49 -4.11
CA LYS A 120 13.61 -1.15 -5.09
C LYS A 120 12.27 -0.94 -4.40
N LEU A 121 11.42 -0.08 -4.99
CA LEU A 121 10.00 0.04 -4.63
C LEU A 121 9.13 -0.46 -5.78
N ILE A 122 8.09 -1.23 -5.44
CA ILE A 122 7.03 -1.66 -6.37
C ILE A 122 5.74 -1.06 -5.84
N MET A 123 5.18 -0.13 -6.59
CA MET A 123 4.00 0.65 -6.25
C MET A 123 2.83 0.18 -7.11
N ILE A 124 1.81 -0.41 -6.49
CA ILE A 124 0.62 -0.95 -7.16
C ILE A 124 -0.56 -0.03 -6.89
N GLY A 125 -1.10 0.61 -7.91
CA GLY A 125 -2.18 1.59 -7.79
C GLY A 125 -1.82 2.78 -6.91
N PRO A 126 -0.64 3.43 -7.09
CA PRO A 126 -0.20 4.52 -6.21
C PRO A 126 -1.02 5.79 -6.42
N SER A 127 -1.25 6.52 -5.33
CA SER A 127 -1.72 7.90 -5.41
C SER A 127 -0.99 8.78 -4.39
N PRO A 128 -0.29 9.84 -4.82
CA PRO A 128 0.39 10.76 -3.91
C PRO A 128 -0.57 11.79 -3.30
N ARG A 129 -1.74 11.97 -3.90
CA ARG A 129 -2.82 12.84 -3.46
C ARG A 129 -4.11 12.42 -4.15
N TYR A 130 -5.17 12.27 -3.40
CA TYR A 130 -6.46 11.84 -3.93
C TYR A 130 -7.32 13.02 -4.42
N MET A 131 -7.16 14.19 -3.81
CA MET A 131 -7.91 15.39 -4.20
C MET A 131 -7.39 16.02 -5.48
N ASN A 132 -8.32 16.45 -6.33
CA ASN A 132 -8.01 17.30 -7.48
C ASN A 132 -7.47 18.66 -7.04
N GLU A 133 -6.59 19.25 -7.86
CA GLU A 133 -6.07 20.60 -7.70
C GLU A 133 -5.90 21.23 -9.09
N ALA A 134 -7.02 21.76 -9.61
CA ALA A 134 -7.03 22.33 -10.94
C ALA A 134 -6.18 23.62 -11.03
N PRO A 135 -5.51 23.87 -12.18
CA PRO A 135 -5.48 23.03 -13.37
C PRO A 135 -4.39 21.95 -13.36
N ASP A 136 -3.53 21.90 -12.32
CA ASP A 136 -2.20 21.28 -12.38
C ASP A 136 -2.20 19.78 -12.00
N TYR A 137 -3.25 19.31 -11.30
CA TYR A 137 -3.27 17.94 -10.79
C TYR A 137 -4.67 17.34 -10.75
N THR A 138 -4.79 16.10 -11.26
CA THR A 138 -5.99 15.27 -11.19
C THR A 138 -5.74 14.11 -10.26
N GLY A 139 -6.34 14.15 -9.05
CA GLY A 139 -6.25 13.06 -8.06
C GLY A 139 -7.40 12.05 -8.16
N GLY A 140 -8.50 12.46 -8.80
CA GLY A 140 -9.69 11.65 -9.03
C GLY A 140 -10.91 12.05 -8.19
N PHE A 141 -10.72 12.80 -7.10
CA PHE A 141 -11.79 13.20 -6.18
C PHE A 141 -11.84 14.70 -5.97
N GLU A 142 -13.03 15.25 -5.91
CA GLU A 142 -13.23 16.57 -5.36
C GLU A 142 -13.24 16.52 -3.82
N ARG A 143 -13.01 17.65 -3.16
CA ARG A 143 -13.08 17.73 -1.70
C ARG A 143 -14.42 17.23 -1.16
N SER A 144 -15.53 17.59 -1.80
CA SER A 144 -16.87 17.15 -1.45
C SER A 144 -17.06 15.63 -1.51
N ASP A 145 -16.37 14.94 -2.43
CA ASP A 145 -16.45 13.48 -2.55
C ASP A 145 -15.82 12.80 -1.34
N ILE A 146 -14.66 13.32 -0.91
CA ILE A 146 -13.95 12.81 0.28
C ILE A 146 -14.73 13.13 1.56
N GLU A 147 -15.31 14.32 1.68
CA GLU A 147 -16.17 14.68 2.81
C GLU A 147 -17.41 13.78 2.87
N GLY A 148 -18.05 13.51 1.72
CA GLY A 148 -19.16 12.57 1.61
C GLY A 148 -18.79 11.13 1.95
N LEU A 149 -17.58 10.69 1.57
CA LEU A 149 -17.05 9.39 1.96
C LEU A 149 -16.93 9.28 3.48
N PHE A 150 -16.36 10.28 4.12
CA PHE A 150 -16.21 10.32 5.58
C PHE A 150 -17.57 10.34 6.29
N GLU A 151 -18.49 11.17 5.81
CA GLU A 151 -19.85 11.25 6.38
C GLU A 151 -20.58 9.90 6.29
N THR A 152 -20.41 9.17 5.18
CA THR A 152 -21.02 7.85 5.00
C THR A 152 -20.38 6.81 5.92
N MET A 153 -19.05 6.85 6.09
CA MET A 153 -18.35 6.00 7.06
C MET A 153 -18.86 6.25 8.50
N ASP A 154 -19.02 7.51 8.89
CA ASP A 154 -19.46 7.90 10.23
C ASP A 154 -20.91 7.49 10.50
N LYS A 155 -21.79 7.56 9.51
CA LYS A 155 -23.21 7.21 9.62
C LYS A 155 -23.48 5.72 9.58
N ASN A 156 -22.82 4.98 8.69
CA ASN A 156 -23.06 3.56 8.46
C ASN A 156 -21.83 2.89 7.86
N TYR A 157 -20.86 2.56 8.70
CA TYR A 157 -19.58 1.98 8.28
C TYR A 157 -19.75 0.66 7.49
N ILE A 158 -20.62 -0.23 7.96
CA ILE A 158 -20.88 -1.53 7.29
C ILE A 158 -21.54 -1.32 5.93
N GLY A 159 -22.53 -0.42 5.85
CA GLY A 159 -23.19 -0.09 4.58
C GLY A 159 -22.23 0.57 3.59
N TRP A 160 -21.36 1.45 4.08
CA TRP A 160 -20.30 2.06 3.30
C TRP A 160 -19.34 0.99 2.72
N ALA A 161 -18.85 0.08 3.56
CA ALA A 161 -17.94 -0.99 3.16
C ALA A 161 -18.54 -1.89 2.07
N ASN A 162 -19.77 -2.35 2.28
CA ASN A 162 -20.49 -3.21 1.33
C ASN A 162 -20.82 -2.51 0.00
N PHE A 163 -21.01 -1.19 0.01
CA PHE A 163 -21.24 -0.43 -1.21
C PHE A 163 -19.94 -0.16 -1.98
N LEU A 164 -18.88 0.24 -1.27
CA LEU A 164 -17.65 0.72 -1.91
C LEU A 164 -16.74 -0.42 -2.37
N ALA A 165 -16.64 -1.51 -1.63
CA ALA A 165 -15.68 -2.57 -1.92
C ALA A 165 -15.91 -3.24 -3.30
N PRO A 166 -17.14 -3.59 -3.73
CA PRO A 166 -17.37 -4.10 -5.09
C PRO A 166 -17.01 -3.10 -6.18
N ALA A 167 -17.27 -1.81 -5.95
CA ALA A 167 -16.92 -0.74 -6.91
C ALA A 167 -15.39 -0.57 -7.05
N ILE A 168 -14.67 -0.65 -5.94
CA ILE A 168 -13.19 -0.62 -5.91
C ILE A 168 -12.62 -1.84 -6.64
N MET A 169 -13.17 -3.03 -6.37
CA MET A 169 -12.72 -4.28 -6.98
C MET A 169 -12.99 -4.31 -8.49
N LYS A 170 -14.15 -3.83 -8.93
CA LYS A 170 -14.54 -3.67 -10.35
C LYS A 170 -14.39 -4.95 -11.20
N ASN A 171 -14.71 -6.10 -10.62
CA ASN A 171 -14.68 -7.41 -11.28
C ASN A 171 -16.04 -8.11 -11.06
N PRO A 172 -17.11 -7.72 -11.80
CA PRO A 172 -18.46 -8.22 -11.57
C PRO A 172 -18.62 -9.72 -11.86
N GLU A 173 -17.73 -10.31 -12.65
CA GLU A 173 -17.65 -11.75 -12.93
C GLU A 173 -17.06 -12.55 -11.76
N HIS A 174 -16.44 -11.87 -10.79
CA HIS A 174 -15.86 -12.44 -9.57
C HIS A 174 -16.36 -11.67 -8.33
N PRO A 175 -17.68 -11.69 -8.04
CA PRO A 175 -18.28 -10.92 -6.94
C PRO A 175 -17.70 -11.27 -5.57
N GLU A 176 -17.21 -12.51 -5.41
CA GLU A 176 -16.59 -13.01 -4.17
C GLU A 176 -15.37 -12.15 -3.75
N LEU A 177 -14.63 -11.55 -4.70
CA LEU A 177 -13.51 -10.66 -4.40
C LEU A 177 -13.98 -9.34 -3.77
N GLY A 178 -15.10 -8.80 -4.27
CA GLY A 178 -15.73 -7.61 -3.70
C GLY A 178 -16.30 -7.87 -2.30
N GLU A 179 -16.91 -9.04 -2.10
CA GLU A 179 -17.40 -9.47 -0.79
C GLU A 179 -16.26 -9.64 0.22
N GLU A 180 -15.14 -10.24 -0.21
CA GLU A 180 -13.96 -10.40 0.63
C GLU A 180 -13.37 -9.04 1.04
N LEU A 181 -13.25 -8.10 0.10
CA LEU A 181 -12.77 -6.76 0.40
C LEU A 181 -13.71 -6.04 1.38
N ALA A 182 -15.04 -6.18 1.22
CA ALA A 182 -16.02 -5.64 2.16
C ALA A 182 -15.86 -6.24 3.56
N GLN A 183 -15.66 -7.56 3.66
CA GLN A 183 -15.40 -8.24 4.93
C GLN A 183 -14.10 -7.74 5.58
N SER A 184 -13.06 -7.52 4.79
CA SER A 184 -11.79 -6.95 5.27
C SER A 184 -12.02 -5.55 5.86
N PHE A 185 -12.73 -4.66 5.17
CA PHE A 185 -13.10 -3.35 5.70
C PHE A 185 -13.88 -3.48 7.02
N CYS A 186 -14.90 -4.34 7.06
CA CYS A 186 -15.73 -4.53 8.24
C CYS A 186 -14.98 -5.16 9.43
N SER A 187 -13.83 -5.80 9.22
CA SER A 187 -13.02 -6.39 10.28
C SER A 187 -12.17 -5.39 11.05
N THR A 188 -11.98 -4.19 10.50
CA THR A 188 -11.22 -3.11 11.13
C THR A 188 -12.09 -2.34 12.11
N ASP A 189 -11.52 -1.92 13.25
CA ASP A 189 -12.20 -1.02 14.19
C ASP A 189 -12.63 0.27 13.45
N PRO A 190 -13.93 0.64 13.48
CA PRO A 190 -14.43 1.77 12.69
C PRO A 190 -13.76 3.12 13.01
N VAL A 191 -13.34 3.34 14.28
CA VAL A 191 -12.66 4.58 14.69
C VAL A 191 -11.25 4.62 14.09
N ILE A 192 -10.54 3.49 14.13
CA ILE A 192 -9.21 3.37 13.55
C ILE A 192 -9.30 3.48 12.02
N ALA A 193 -10.24 2.79 11.39
CA ALA A 193 -10.48 2.86 9.96
C ALA A 193 -10.77 4.30 9.50
N ARG A 194 -11.60 5.03 10.24
CA ARG A 194 -11.95 6.42 9.93
C ARG A 194 -10.72 7.35 9.98
N ARG A 195 -9.84 7.15 10.97
CA ARG A 195 -8.58 7.91 11.09
C ARG A 195 -7.58 7.54 10.00
N PHE A 196 -7.49 6.26 9.64
CA PHE A 196 -6.65 5.83 8.53
C PHE A 196 -7.17 6.37 7.19
N ALA A 197 -8.49 6.46 7.01
CA ALA A 197 -9.09 7.10 5.84
C ALA A 197 -8.70 8.59 5.77
N GLU A 198 -8.74 9.33 6.89
CA GLU A 198 -8.27 10.72 6.94
C GLU A 198 -6.80 10.84 6.56
N ALA A 199 -5.92 10.06 7.20
CA ALA A 199 -4.50 10.04 6.91
C ALA A 199 -4.20 9.69 5.44
N THR A 200 -5.06 8.86 4.80
CA THR A 200 -4.93 8.45 3.40
C THR A 200 -5.46 9.53 2.45
N PHE A 201 -6.75 9.84 2.52
CA PHE A 201 -7.42 10.65 1.51
C PHE A 201 -7.11 12.14 1.60
N LEU A 202 -6.62 12.63 2.75
CA LEU A 202 -6.19 14.02 2.93
C LEU A 202 -4.68 14.20 2.77
N SER A 203 -3.92 13.12 2.51
CA SER A 203 -2.47 13.22 2.32
C SER A 203 -2.09 13.99 1.05
N ASP A 204 -0.90 14.59 1.08
CA ASP A 204 -0.25 15.14 -0.11
C ASP A 204 1.24 14.82 -0.06
N ASN A 205 1.63 13.78 -0.78
CA ASN A 205 2.99 13.27 -0.86
C ASN A 205 3.63 13.56 -2.23
N ARG A 206 3.12 14.51 -2.99
CA ARG A 206 3.64 14.83 -4.33
C ARG A 206 5.10 15.30 -4.29
N ALA A 207 5.46 16.08 -3.27
CA ALA A 207 6.83 16.55 -3.09
C ALA A 207 7.81 15.43 -2.68
N ASP A 208 7.31 14.34 -2.07
CA ASP A 208 8.14 13.22 -1.65
C ASP A 208 8.59 12.34 -2.82
N LEU A 209 7.83 12.33 -3.91
CA LEU A 209 8.17 11.57 -5.13
C LEU A 209 9.50 12.01 -5.72
N GLU A 210 9.75 13.33 -5.78
CA GLU A 210 10.98 13.89 -6.35
C GLU A 210 12.22 13.58 -5.52
N ARG A 211 12.04 13.29 -4.24
CA ARG A 211 13.11 12.95 -3.32
C ARG A 211 13.50 11.48 -3.36
N LEU A 212 12.68 10.64 -3.99
CA LEU A 212 12.91 9.19 -4.03
C LEU A 212 14.16 8.87 -4.88
N GLN A 213 15.19 8.35 -4.22
CA GLN A 213 16.44 7.93 -4.88
C GLN A 213 16.43 6.45 -5.27
N VAL A 214 15.53 5.68 -4.70
CA VAL A 214 15.40 4.24 -4.93
C VAL A 214 14.67 4.00 -6.25
N PRO A 215 15.14 3.07 -7.12
CA PRO A 215 14.43 2.69 -8.34
C PRO A 215 13.04 2.17 -8.03
N ALA A 216 12.06 2.56 -8.85
CA ALA A 216 10.66 2.21 -8.60
C ALA A 216 9.93 1.67 -9.83
N LEU A 217 9.04 0.70 -9.62
CA LEU A 217 8.04 0.25 -10.58
C LEU A 217 6.68 0.83 -10.18
N VAL A 218 5.99 1.44 -11.12
CA VAL A 218 4.59 1.87 -11.00
C VAL A 218 3.74 0.91 -11.81
N LEU A 219 2.86 0.16 -11.13
CA LEU A 219 1.84 -0.69 -11.75
C LEU A 219 0.49 0.03 -11.67
N GLN A 220 -0.04 0.43 -12.82
CA GLN A 220 -1.29 1.15 -12.96
C GLN A 220 -2.33 0.27 -13.63
N CYS A 221 -3.48 0.03 -12.98
CA CYS A 221 -4.60 -0.65 -13.63
C CYS A 221 -5.18 0.21 -14.75
N SER A 222 -5.68 -0.43 -15.82
CA SER A 222 -6.23 0.26 -16.99
C SER A 222 -7.46 1.10 -16.67
N ASP A 223 -8.23 0.71 -15.67
CA ASP A 223 -9.44 1.41 -15.22
C ASP A 223 -9.58 1.26 -13.69
N ASP A 224 -9.09 2.25 -12.97
CA ASP A 224 -9.04 2.33 -11.51
C ASP A 224 -9.77 3.61 -11.05
N MET A 225 -10.84 3.44 -10.28
CA MET A 225 -11.62 4.58 -9.78
C MET A 225 -10.96 5.31 -8.61
N ILE A 226 -10.02 4.67 -7.92
CA ILE A 226 -9.32 5.23 -6.75
C ILE A 226 -8.07 5.98 -7.17
N ALA A 227 -7.31 5.42 -8.14
CA ALA A 227 -6.11 6.03 -8.70
C ALA A 227 -6.21 6.00 -10.23
N PRO A 228 -6.84 7.00 -10.86
CA PRO A 228 -6.98 7.08 -12.31
C PRO A 228 -5.62 7.08 -13.05
N ASN A 229 -5.60 6.69 -14.32
CA ASN A 229 -4.38 6.61 -15.14
C ASN A 229 -3.52 7.87 -15.07
N ALA A 230 -4.13 9.06 -15.06
CA ALA A 230 -3.43 10.33 -14.93
C ALA A 230 -2.59 10.43 -13.65
N VAL A 231 -3.03 9.77 -12.57
CA VAL A 231 -2.27 9.70 -11.30
C VAL A 231 -1.03 8.84 -11.45
N GLY A 232 -1.14 7.64 -12.04
CA GLY A 232 0.01 6.76 -12.30
C GLY A 232 1.05 7.43 -13.21
N GLU A 233 0.60 8.13 -14.26
CA GLU A 233 1.46 8.94 -15.12
C GLU A 233 2.14 10.08 -14.36
N TYR A 234 1.41 10.76 -13.47
CA TYR A 234 1.97 11.81 -12.63
C TYR A 234 3.06 11.26 -11.70
N VAL A 235 2.77 10.13 -11.02
CA VAL A 235 3.75 9.45 -10.14
C VAL A 235 5.02 9.13 -10.94
N HIS A 236 4.87 8.54 -12.13
CA HIS A 236 6.01 8.22 -12.99
C HIS A 236 6.82 9.47 -13.39
N ARG A 237 6.15 10.53 -13.84
CA ARG A 237 6.84 11.76 -14.27
C ARG A 237 7.60 12.45 -13.12
N ARG A 238 7.10 12.31 -11.87
CA ARG A 238 7.67 12.98 -10.69
C ARG A 238 8.67 12.11 -9.92
N THR A 239 8.78 10.85 -10.26
CA THR A 239 9.70 9.91 -9.60
C THR A 239 10.93 9.67 -10.51
N PRO A 240 12.12 10.15 -10.14
CA PRO A 240 13.27 10.24 -11.06
C PRO A 240 13.72 8.91 -11.68
N ARG A 241 13.61 7.81 -10.93
CA ARG A 241 14.10 6.47 -11.35
C ARG A 241 12.95 5.48 -11.42
N SER A 242 11.85 5.86 -12.03
CA SER A 242 10.69 4.99 -12.12
C SER A 242 10.46 4.40 -13.51
N THR A 243 9.77 3.27 -13.53
CA THR A 243 9.23 2.62 -14.71
C THR A 243 7.73 2.50 -14.54
N LEU A 244 6.95 2.93 -15.53
CA LEU A 244 5.49 2.75 -15.54
C LEU A 244 5.12 1.53 -16.39
N ARG A 245 4.23 0.70 -15.86
CA ARG A 245 3.53 -0.36 -16.59
C ARG A 245 2.04 -0.23 -16.37
N VAL A 246 1.29 -0.05 -17.46
CA VAL A 246 -0.17 -0.08 -17.44
C VAL A 246 -0.61 -1.53 -17.59
N MET A 247 -1.37 -2.02 -16.63
CA MET A 247 -1.91 -3.38 -16.57
C MET A 247 -3.16 -3.50 -17.44
N LYS A 248 -3.47 -4.70 -17.89
CA LYS A 248 -4.77 -5.02 -18.50
C LYS A 248 -5.86 -5.11 -17.42
N ALA A 249 -5.49 -5.46 -16.21
CA ALA A 249 -6.37 -5.54 -15.06
C ALA A 249 -7.16 -4.24 -14.85
N THR A 250 -8.41 -4.38 -14.43
CA THR A 250 -9.31 -3.30 -13.99
C THR A 250 -9.53 -3.38 -12.49
N GLY A 251 -10.02 -2.29 -11.92
CA GLY A 251 -10.18 -2.16 -10.47
C GLY A 251 -8.89 -1.81 -9.76
N HIS A 252 -8.99 -1.59 -8.45
CA HIS A 252 -7.89 -1.07 -7.64
C HIS A 252 -7.01 -2.17 -7.01
N CYS A 253 -7.45 -3.44 -7.03
CA CYS A 253 -6.81 -4.54 -6.32
C CYS A 253 -6.29 -5.65 -7.27
N PRO A 254 -5.35 -5.37 -8.20
CA PRO A 254 -4.91 -6.34 -9.20
C PRO A 254 -4.16 -7.53 -8.60
N HIS A 255 -3.58 -7.39 -7.41
CA HIS A 255 -2.95 -8.48 -6.67
C HIS A 255 -3.96 -9.53 -6.19
N MET A 256 -5.25 -9.21 -6.20
CA MET A 256 -6.35 -10.16 -5.92
C MET A 256 -7.05 -10.61 -7.20
N SER A 257 -7.38 -9.67 -8.11
CA SER A 257 -8.18 -9.94 -9.29
C SER A 257 -7.39 -10.41 -10.52
N ALA A 258 -6.09 -10.08 -10.58
CA ALA A 258 -5.17 -10.44 -11.68
C ALA A 258 -3.77 -10.78 -11.16
N PRO A 259 -3.64 -11.76 -10.24
CA PRO A 259 -2.37 -12.06 -9.59
C PRO A 259 -1.29 -12.50 -10.58
N GLU A 260 -1.64 -13.25 -11.63
CA GLU A 260 -0.69 -13.73 -12.64
C GLU A 260 -0.06 -12.56 -13.40
N GLU A 261 -0.85 -11.57 -13.82
CA GLU A 261 -0.34 -10.37 -14.49
C GLU A 261 0.54 -9.56 -13.53
N THR A 262 0.11 -9.40 -12.29
CA THR A 262 0.86 -8.70 -11.24
C THR A 262 2.22 -9.36 -11.02
N ILE A 263 2.26 -10.68 -10.86
CA ILE A 263 3.50 -11.46 -10.67
C ILE A 263 4.41 -11.32 -11.88
N ALA A 264 3.86 -11.45 -13.10
CA ALA A 264 4.65 -11.41 -14.34
C ALA A 264 5.34 -10.04 -14.51
N LEU A 265 4.63 -8.94 -14.27
CA LEU A 265 5.18 -7.58 -14.38
C LEU A 265 6.23 -7.28 -13.31
N ILE A 266 6.03 -7.78 -12.09
CA ILE A 266 7.04 -7.65 -11.03
C ILE A 266 8.30 -8.45 -11.40
N ARG A 267 8.16 -9.69 -11.87
CA ARG A 267 9.30 -10.52 -12.31
C ARG A 267 10.06 -9.90 -13.47
N ASP A 268 9.35 -9.38 -14.47
CA ASP A 268 9.97 -8.69 -15.61
C ASP A 268 10.84 -7.51 -15.13
N TYR A 269 10.31 -6.69 -14.26
CA TYR A 269 11.04 -5.55 -13.70
C TYR A 269 12.25 -5.96 -12.85
N LEU A 270 12.13 -7.01 -12.05
CA LEU A 270 13.24 -7.52 -11.23
C LEU A 270 14.31 -8.21 -12.04
N GLY A 271 13.92 -8.96 -13.09
CA GLY A 271 14.84 -9.69 -13.98
C GLY A 271 15.57 -8.81 -14.99
N SER A 272 14.97 -7.67 -15.40
CA SER A 272 15.57 -6.73 -16.35
C SER A 272 16.73 -5.89 -15.76
N GLY A 273 17.14 -6.16 -14.53
CA GLY A 273 18.30 -5.50 -13.91
C GLY A 273 18.10 -4.01 -13.60
N GLY A 274 16.90 -3.48 -13.81
CA GLY A 274 16.60 -2.05 -13.55
C GLY A 274 17.52 -1.11 -14.35
N THR A 275 17.85 -1.46 -15.58
CA THR A 275 18.55 -0.54 -16.48
C THR A 275 17.62 0.64 -16.81
N VAL A 276 17.92 1.78 -16.24
CA VAL A 276 17.40 3.11 -16.63
C VAL A 276 18.08 3.55 -17.91
#